data_0a95c0612d4e3d72b46fd989cb88a999
#
_entry.id   0a95c0612d4e3d72b46fd989cb88a999
#
_cell.length_a   1.000
_cell.length_b   1.000
_cell.length_c   1.000
_cell.angle_alpha   90.00
_cell.angle_beta   90.00
_cell.angle_gamma   90.00
#
_symmetry.space_group_name_H-M   'P 1'
#
loop_
_entity.id
_entity.type
_entity.pdbx_description
1 polymer ?
#
loop_
_entity_poly.entity_id
_entity_poly.type
_entity_poly.pdbx_seq_one_letter_code
_entity_poly.pdbx_strand_id
1 'polypeptide(L)'
;ADVGKRVVARHQKRVYRYTRDLIRELKHDGYFLIAISQSPKTVLDAFCKDYGFDKVYGRIYDIGPQDRFTGEVQDEHLIENKANIVDRVFQKHPELTRDGAVAVGDTDGDIPLLASVARPMCFNPNAELYKYAKKAGWEVVVERKDVIYKL
;
A
#
# COMPACT_ATOMS: atom_id res chain seq x y z
N ALA A 1 18.23 -9.61 4.04
CA ALA A 1 17.42 -9.08 5.16
C ALA A 1 18.03 -7.82 5.78
N ASP A 2 19.34 -7.78 5.96
CA ASP A 2 20.03 -6.70 6.70
C ASP A 2 20.09 -5.37 5.93
N VAL A 3 20.27 -5.41 4.61
CA VAL A 3 20.31 -4.21 3.76
C VAL A 3 18.95 -3.50 3.78
N GLY A 4 17.84 -4.23 3.66
CA GLY A 4 16.49 -3.67 3.70
C GLY A 4 16.21 -2.93 5.02
N LYS A 5 16.55 -3.53 6.16
CA LYS A 5 16.41 -2.91 7.48
C LYS A 5 17.22 -1.61 7.60
N ARG A 6 18.46 -1.61 7.08
CA ARG A 6 19.32 -0.42 7.10
C ARG A 6 18.78 0.70 6.23
N VAL A 7 18.21 0.39 5.06
CA VAL A 7 17.57 1.36 4.17
C VAL A 7 16.34 1.97 4.87
N VAL A 8 15.48 1.14 5.45
CA VAL A 8 14.29 1.60 6.18
C VAL A 8 14.69 2.51 7.35
N ALA A 9 15.63 2.10 8.20
CA ALA A 9 16.10 2.90 9.32
C ALA A 9 16.63 4.27 8.90
N ARG A 10 17.28 4.36 7.74
CA ARG A 10 17.83 5.62 7.19
C ARG A 10 16.74 6.55 6.64
N HIS A 11 15.68 6.00 6.09
CA HIS A 11 14.65 6.75 5.35
C HIS A 11 13.29 6.86 6.05
N GLN A 12 13.06 6.13 7.15
CA GLN A 12 11.76 6.11 7.85
C GLN A 12 11.27 7.49 8.30
N LYS A 13 12.17 8.47 8.50
CA LYS A 13 11.80 9.85 8.84
C LYS A 13 11.36 10.68 7.63
N ARG A 14 11.51 10.16 6.40
CA ARG A 14 11.19 10.84 5.14
C ARG A 14 9.87 10.37 4.52
N VAL A 15 8.91 10.03 5.37
CA VAL A 15 7.57 9.63 4.94
C VAL A 15 6.72 10.88 4.71
N TYR A 16 5.90 10.82 3.69
CA TYR A 16 4.93 11.87 3.43
C TYR A 16 4.04 12.11 4.65
N ARG A 17 3.84 13.38 5.00
CA ARG A 17 3.11 13.80 6.18
C ARG A 17 1.64 13.38 6.10
N TYR A 18 1.01 13.63 4.94
CA TYR A 18 -0.39 13.32 4.73
C TYR A 18 -0.70 11.83 4.96
N THR A 19 0.01 10.93 4.30
CA THR A 19 -0.23 9.48 4.43
C THR A 19 0.13 8.96 5.83
N ARG A 20 1.18 9.49 6.45
CA ARG A 20 1.53 9.16 7.83
C ARG A 20 0.42 9.53 8.82
N ASP A 21 -0.14 10.73 8.68
CA ASP A 21 -1.18 11.22 9.58
C ASP A 21 -2.51 10.48 9.32
N LEU A 22 -2.84 10.17 8.05
CA LEU A 22 -3.97 9.33 7.69
C LEU A 22 -3.87 7.91 8.30
N ILE A 23 -2.70 7.27 8.25
CA ILE A 23 -2.47 5.96 8.87
C ILE A 23 -2.77 6.02 10.39
N ARG A 24 -2.32 7.06 11.07
CA ARG A 24 -2.56 7.24 12.51
C ARG A 24 -4.03 7.44 12.83
N GLU A 25 -4.72 8.26 12.04
CA GLU A 25 -6.16 8.51 12.17
C GLU A 25 -6.95 7.22 11.99
N LEU A 26 -6.74 6.51 10.88
CA LEU A 26 -7.43 5.24 10.60
C LEU A 26 -7.14 4.19 11.67
N LYS A 27 -5.90 4.11 12.16
CA LYS A 27 -5.56 3.18 13.25
C LYS A 27 -6.24 3.54 14.57
N HIS A 28 -6.31 4.82 14.90
CA HIS A 28 -7.03 5.33 16.07
C HIS A 28 -8.53 4.99 15.98
N ASP A 29 -9.11 5.07 14.79
CA ASP A 29 -10.53 4.79 14.52
C ASP A 29 -10.82 3.29 14.39
N GLY A 30 -9.83 2.43 14.65
CA GLY A 30 -9.99 0.98 14.70
C GLY A 30 -9.98 0.28 13.35
N TYR A 31 -9.51 0.93 12.29
CA TYR A 31 -9.37 0.31 10.98
C TYR A 31 -8.33 -0.81 10.98
N PHE A 32 -8.63 -1.87 10.25
CA PHE A 32 -7.68 -2.93 9.93
C PHE A 32 -6.80 -2.49 8.74
N LEU A 33 -5.52 -2.31 8.99
CA LEU A 33 -4.59 -1.72 8.02
C LEU A 33 -3.85 -2.78 7.22
N ILE A 34 -3.92 -2.65 5.89
CA ILE A 34 -3.26 -3.55 4.94
C ILE A 34 -2.29 -2.75 4.07
N ALA A 35 -1.05 -3.23 3.97
CA ALA A 35 -0.10 -2.73 2.99
C ALA A 35 0.05 -3.74 1.85
N ILE A 36 -0.11 -3.27 0.60
CA ILE A 36 0.04 -4.08 -0.62
C ILE A 36 1.01 -3.36 -1.55
N SER A 37 2.13 -3.98 -1.87
CA SER A 37 3.15 -3.38 -2.73
C SER A 37 3.90 -4.43 -3.53
N GLN A 38 4.40 -4.05 -4.70
CA GLN A 38 5.31 -4.87 -5.49
C GLN A 38 6.76 -4.85 -4.97
N SER A 39 7.03 -4.08 -3.93
CA SER A 39 8.34 -4.07 -3.27
C SER A 39 8.62 -5.38 -2.51
N PRO A 40 9.90 -5.70 -2.23
CA PRO A 40 10.26 -6.88 -1.46
C PRO A 40 9.58 -6.90 -0.09
N LYS A 41 8.92 -8.02 0.25
CA LYS A 41 8.19 -8.17 1.51
C LYS A 41 9.05 -7.89 2.74
N THR A 42 10.32 -8.28 2.73
CA THR A 42 11.26 -8.06 3.84
C THR A 42 11.52 -6.58 4.14
N VAL A 43 11.47 -5.72 3.11
CA VAL A 43 11.60 -4.27 3.26
C VAL A 43 10.29 -3.68 3.78
N LEU A 44 9.16 -4.13 3.22
CA LEU A 44 7.84 -3.69 3.63
C LEU A 44 7.54 -4.04 5.09
N ASP A 45 7.84 -5.26 5.52
CA ASP A 45 7.63 -5.70 6.92
C ASP A 45 8.38 -4.79 7.90
N ALA A 46 9.63 -4.45 7.59
CA ALA A 46 10.43 -3.56 8.42
C ALA A 46 9.83 -2.13 8.50
N PHE A 47 9.31 -1.63 7.39
CA PHE A 47 8.68 -0.31 7.32
C PHE A 47 7.30 -0.29 7.99
N CYS A 48 6.44 -1.24 7.65
CA CYS A 48 5.04 -1.26 8.10
C CYS A 48 4.89 -1.58 9.59
N LYS A 49 5.87 -2.27 10.19
CA LYS A 49 5.88 -2.59 11.62
C LYS A 49 5.75 -1.34 12.48
N ASP A 50 6.49 -0.28 12.13
CA ASP A 50 6.53 0.96 12.90
C ASP A 50 5.25 1.79 12.76
N TYR A 51 4.43 1.51 11.73
CA TYR A 51 3.16 2.18 11.45
C TYR A 51 1.94 1.39 11.90
N GLY A 52 2.11 0.20 12.48
CA GLY A 52 1.03 -0.60 13.03
C GLY A 52 0.11 -1.25 11.99
N PHE A 53 0.63 -1.58 10.80
CA PHE A 53 -0.12 -2.36 9.82
C PHE A 53 -0.41 -3.77 10.33
N ASP A 54 -1.64 -4.23 10.13
CA ASP A 54 -2.11 -5.55 10.56
C ASP A 54 -1.70 -6.66 9.58
N LYS A 55 -1.64 -6.34 8.27
CA LYS A 55 -1.20 -7.26 7.21
C LYS A 55 -0.31 -6.54 6.19
N VAL A 56 0.69 -7.27 5.71
CA VAL A 56 1.64 -6.78 4.71
C VAL A 56 1.77 -7.81 3.59
N TYR A 57 1.47 -7.39 2.37
CA TYR A 57 1.61 -8.17 1.14
C TYR A 57 2.69 -7.52 0.27
N GLY A 58 3.72 -8.27 -0.05
CA GLY A 58 4.84 -7.83 -0.86
C GLY A 58 5.42 -8.98 -1.65
N ARG A 59 6.29 -8.70 -2.62
CA ARG A 59 6.97 -9.74 -3.39
C ARG A 59 7.87 -10.57 -2.48
N ILE A 60 7.75 -11.89 -2.58
CA ILE A 60 8.62 -12.86 -1.92
C ILE A 60 9.58 -13.38 -2.98
N TYR A 61 10.84 -13.02 -2.85
CA TYR A 61 11.88 -13.49 -3.76
C TYR A 61 12.45 -14.81 -3.25
N ASP A 62 12.63 -15.76 -4.17
CA ASP A 62 13.24 -17.03 -3.84
C ASP A 62 14.74 -16.86 -3.55
N ILE A 63 15.16 -17.55 -2.49
CA ILE A 63 16.55 -17.60 -2.04
C ILE A 63 17.10 -18.99 -2.36
N GLY A 64 18.04 -19.04 -3.29
CA GLY A 64 18.75 -20.23 -3.68
C GLY A 64 19.96 -20.53 -2.78
N PRO A 65 20.82 -21.46 -3.20
CA PRO A 65 22.06 -21.80 -2.50
C PRO A 65 22.93 -20.56 -2.24
N GLN A 66 23.63 -20.55 -1.10
CA GLN A 66 24.52 -19.46 -0.66
C GLN A 66 23.79 -18.12 -0.37
N ASP A 67 22.52 -18.17 0.04
CA ASP A 67 21.70 -16.98 0.34
C ASP A 67 21.60 -15.97 -0.83
N ARG A 68 21.67 -16.44 -2.07
CA ARG A 68 21.53 -15.60 -3.26
C ARG A 68 20.13 -15.68 -3.81
N PHE A 69 19.60 -14.53 -4.25
CA PHE A 69 18.33 -14.50 -4.98
C PHE A 69 18.43 -15.29 -6.29
N THR A 70 17.44 -16.14 -6.56
CA THR A 70 17.34 -16.90 -7.81
C THR A 70 16.88 -16.03 -8.99
N GLY A 71 16.23 -14.92 -8.70
CA GLY A 71 15.52 -14.09 -9.68
C GLY A 71 14.04 -14.44 -9.80
N GLU A 72 13.60 -15.51 -9.17
CA GLU A 72 12.20 -15.93 -9.16
C GLU A 72 11.42 -15.26 -8.03
N VAL A 73 10.14 -15.01 -8.27
CA VAL A 73 9.20 -14.42 -7.32
C VAL A 73 8.11 -15.44 -7.02
N GLN A 74 7.90 -15.73 -5.74
CA GLN A 74 6.84 -16.64 -5.32
C GLN A 74 5.47 -15.98 -5.48
N ASP A 75 4.51 -16.74 -6.02
CA ASP A 75 3.10 -16.31 -6.11
C ASP A 75 2.91 -14.90 -6.72
N GLU A 76 3.71 -14.52 -7.71
CA GLU A 76 3.70 -13.19 -8.34
C GLU A 76 2.30 -12.78 -8.78
N HIS A 77 1.51 -13.72 -9.32
CA HIS A 77 0.12 -13.51 -9.74
C HIS A 77 -0.81 -13.01 -8.64
N LEU A 78 -0.48 -13.24 -7.36
CA LEU A 78 -1.29 -12.76 -6.24
C LEU A 78 -1.13 -11.26 -6.00
N ILE A 79 0.00 -10.68 -6.39
CA ILE A 79 0.31 -9.27 -6.13
C ILE A 79 0.01 -8.40 -7.36
N GLU A 80 -0.11 -9.00 -8.54
CA GLU A 80 -0.44 -8.29 -9.78
C GLU A 80 -1.81 -7.63 -9.72
N ASN A 81 -2.79 -8.29 -9.11
CA ASN A 81 -4.11 -7.72 -8.88
C ASN A 81 -4.37 -7.50 -7.38
N LYS A 82 -4.15 -6.27 -6.94
CA LYS A 82 -4.33 -5.88 -5.53
C LYS A 82 -5.76 -6.04 -5.02
N ALA A 83 -6.77 -5.95 -5.88
CA ALA A 83 -8.16 -6.17 -5.51
C ALA A 83 -8.40 -7.62 -5.05
N ASN A 84 -7.78 -8.60 -5.70
CA ASN A 84 -7.87 -10.01 -5.31
C ASN A 84 -7.30 -10.26 -3.89
N ILE A 85 -6.26 -9.51 -3.51
CA ILE A 85 -5.70 -9.59 -2.15
C ILE A 85 -6.73 -9.09 -1.14
N VAL A 86 -7.40 -7.99 -1.43
CA VAL A 86 -8.44 -7.42 -0.57
C VAL A 86 -9.59 -8.39 -0.40
N ASP A 87 -10.07 -9.00 -1.50
CA ASP A 87 -11.12 -10.03 -1.44
C ASP A 87 -10.72 -11.22 -0.56
N ARG A 88 -9.47 -11.68 -0.68
CA ARG A 88 -8.93 -12.76 0.17
C ARG A 88 -8.87 -12.35 1.65
N VAL A 89 -8.56 -11.09 1.96
CA VAL A 89 -8.57 -10.60 3.35
C VAL A 89 -9.97 -10.63 3.92
N PHE A 90 -10.98 -10.12 3.21
CA PHE A 90 -12.37 -10.17 3.67
C PHE A 90 -12.88 -11.59 3.83
N GLN A 91 -12.46 -12.54 3.00
CA GLN A 91 -12.80 -13.96 3.17
C GLN A 91 -12.19 -14.56 4.45
N LYS A 92 -10.97 -14.15 4.81
CA LYS A 92 -10.27 -14.65 6.00
C LYS A 92 -10.65 -13.94 7.30
N HIS A 93 -11.22 -12.76 7.18
CA HIS A 93 -11.58 -11.87 8.27
C HIS A 93 -13.05 -11.45 8.13
N PRO A 94 -14.01 -12.35 8.39
CA PRO A 94 -15.44 -12.07 8.23
C PRO A 94 -15.98 -11.01 9.20
N GLU A 95 -15.21 -10.67 10.22
CA GLU A 95 -15.49 -9.56 11.14
C GLU A 95 -15.29 -8.18 10.51
N LEU A 96 -14.56 -8.09 9.37
CA LEU A 96 -14.34 -6.83 8.68
C LEU A 96 -15.51 -6.50 7.75
N THR A 97 -15.85 -5.24 7.63
CA THR A 97 -16.83 -4.72 6.68
C THR A 97 -16.19 -3.94 5.55
N ARG A 98 -16.82 -3.97 4.36
CA ARG A 98 -16.45 -3.09 3.25
C ARG A 98 -17.01 -1.69 3.40
N ASP A 99 -18.01 -1.52 4.26
CA ASP A 99 -18.59 -0.21 4.52
C ASP A 99 -17.56 0.70 5.15
N GLY A 100 -17.33 1.85 4.50
CA GLY A 100 -16.30 2.80 4.93
C GLY A 100 -14.86 2.39 4.59
N ALA A 101 -14.64 1.28 3.86
CA ALA A 101 -13.30 0.89 3.45
C ALA A 101 -12.60 1.99 2.65
N VAL A 102 -11.33 2.24 2.98
CA VAL A 102 -10.47 3.26 2.36
C VAL A 102 -9.33 2.58 1.62
N ALA A 103 -9.05 2.99 0.40
CA ALA A 103 -7.84 2.58 -0.31
C ALA A 103 -7.07 3.80 -0.80
N VAL A 104 -5.74 3.68 -0.77
CA VAL A 104 -4.81 4.71 -1.26
C VAL A 104 -3.94 4.09 -2.33
N GLY A 105 -3.83 4.76 -3.48
CA GLY A 105 -3.00 4.34 -4.61
C GLY A 105 -2.32 5.51 -5.32
N ASP A 106 -1.28 5.23 -6.09
CA ASP A 106 -0.48 6.23 -6.79
C ASP A 106 -0.30 5.97 -8.30
N THR A 107 -0.66 4.76 -8.76
CA THR A 107 -0.54 4.40 -10.17
C THR A 107 -1.85 3.87 -10.75
N ASP A 108 -1.96 3.86 -12.08
CA ASP A 108 -3.07 3.26 -12.82
C ASP A 108 -3.28 1.76 -12.50
N GLY A 109 -2.22 1.05 -12.12
CA GLY A 109 -2.32 -0.33 -11.62
C GLY A 109 -3.13 -0.49 -10.33
N ASP A 110 -3.40 0.62 -9.62
CA ASP A 110 -4.22 0.63 -8.40
C ASP A 110 -5.73 0.84 -8.69
N ILE A 111 -6.10 1.14 -9.92
CA ILE A 111 -7.50 1.40 -10.28
C ILE A 111 -8.46 0.27 -9.85
N PRO A 112 -8.16 -1.02 -10.07
CA PRO A 112 -9.04 -2.10 -9.61
C PRO A 112 -9.23 -2.12 -8.09
N LEU A 113 -8.17 -1.87 -7.33
CA LEU A 113 -8.24 -1.77 -5.87
C LEU A 113 -9.08 -0.56 -5.44
N LEU A 114 -8.79 0.62 -6.00
CA LEU A 114 -9.48 1.87 -5.67
C LEU A 114 -10.98 1.79 -5.99
N ALA A 115 -11.34 1.16 -7.12
CA ALA A 115 -12.74 0.96 -7.51
C ALA A 115 -13.50 -0.03 -6.61
N SER A 116 -12.81 -0.84 -5.81
CA SER A 116 -13.42 -1.88 -4.95
C SER A 116 -13.80 -1.41 -3.55
N VAL A 117 -13.53 -0.14 -3.21
CA VAL A 117 -13.73 0.42 -1.87
C VAL A 117 -14.70 1.60 -1.86
N ALA A 118 -15.25 1.91 -0.69
CA ALA A 118 -16.18 3.03 -0.51
C ALA A 118 -15.48 4.39 -0.63
N ARG A 119 -14.22 4.51 -0.21
CA ARG A 119 -13.44 5.77 -0.23
C ARG A 119 -12.11 5.57 -0.94
N PRO A 120 -12.08 5.69 -2.28
CA PRO A 120 -10.84 5.68 -3.05
C PRO A 120 -10.10 7.02 -2.92
N MET A 121 -8.79 6.96 -2.71
CA MET A 121 -7.92 8.12 -2.60
C MET A 121 -6.68 7.95 -3.48
N CYS A 122 -6.41 8.91 -4.36
CA CYS A 122 -5.24 8.93 -5.22
C CYS A 122 -4.19 9.87 -4.62
N PHE A 123 -3.09 9.31 -4.14
CA PHE A 123 -2.02 10.07 -3.50
C PHE A 123 -0.81 10.21 -4.43
N ASN A 124 -0.44 11.45 -4.76
CA ASN A 124 0.63 11.73 -5.74
C ASN A 124 0.48 10.90 -7.02
N PRO A 125 -0.72 10.83 -7.64
CA PRO A 125 -1.00 9.91 -8.72
C PRO A 125 -0.13 10.17 -9.96
N ASN A 126 0.16 9.10 -10.71
CA ASN A 126 0.68 9.24 -12.06
C ASN A 126 -0.39 9.86 -13.00
N ALA A 127 0.00 10.24 -14.21
CA ALA A 127 -0.87 10.96 -15.14
C ALA A 127 -2.14 10.17 -15.50
N GLU A 128 -2.03 8.85 -15.66
CA GLU A 128 -3.16 8.00 -16.07
C GLU A 128 -4.15 7.83 -14.90
N LEU A 129 -3.67 7.55 -13.69
CA LEU A 129 -4.52 7.50 -12.51
C LEU A 129 -5.18 8.85 -12.23
N TYR A 130 -4.45 9.96 -12.40
CA TYR A 130 -5.04 11.30 -12.22
C TYR A 130 -6.21 11.56 -13.17
N LYS A 131 -6.04 11.25 -14.47
CA LYS A 131 -7.12 11.40 -15.47
C LYS A 131 -8.33 10.54 -15.10
N TYR A 132 -8.10 9.29 -14.68
CA TYR A 132 -9.17 8.40 -14.26
C TYR A 132 -9.89 8.93 -13.02
N ALA A 133 -9.14 9.33 -11.98
CA ALA A 133 -9.68 9.87 -10.74
C ALA A 133 -10.56 11.09 -10.95
N LYS A 134 -10.13 12.04 -11.80
CA LYS A 134 -10.94 13.23 -12.15
C LYS A 134 -12.24 12.85 -12.84
N LYS A 135 -12.21 11.85 -13.74
CA LYS A 135 -13.42 11.37 -14.44
C LYS A 135 -14.36 10.61 -13.48
N ALA A 136 -13.81 9.83 -12.55
CA ALA A 136 -14.57 9.04 -11.58
C ALA A 136 -15.02 9.83 -10.35
N GLY A 137 -14.57 11.08 -10.17
CA GLY A 137 -14.87 11.91 -8.99
C GLY A 137 -14.14 11.44 -7.73
N TRP A 138 -12.98 10.76 -7.87
CA TRP A 138 -12.20 10.29 -6.73
C TRP A 138 -11.37 11.40 -6.09
N GLU A 139 -11.10 11.24 -4.78
CA GLU A 139 -10.25 12.16 -4.04
C GLU A 139 -8.81 12.09 -4.55
N VAL A 140 -8.22 13.27 -4.84
CA VAL A 140 -6.81 13.39 -5.26
C VAL A 140 -6.08 14.28 -4.28
N VAL A 141 -4.99 13.77 -3.73
CA VAL A 141 -4.11 14.48 -2.81
C VAL A 141 -2.69 14.51 -3.39
N VAL A 142 -2.11 15.68 -3.44
CA VAL A 142 -0.71 15.87 -3.89
C VAL A 142 0.06 16.56 -2.76
N GLU A 143 1.11 15.90 -2.27
CA GLU A 143 2.05 16.48 -1.32
C GLU A 143 3.39 16.77 -1.99
N ARG A 144 3.79 18.04 -1.95
CA ARG A 144 5.05 18.52 -2.51
C ARG A 144 5.79 19.35 -1.46
N LYS A 145 6.95 18.88 -1.02
CA LYS A 145 7.74 19.55 0.03
C LYS A 145 6.86 19.86 1.25
N ASP A 146 6.51 21.13 1.41
CA ASP A 146 5.75 21.63 2.57
C ASP A 146 4.28 21.87 2.28
N VAL A 147 3.80 21.56 1.07
CA VAL A 147 2.43 21.87 0.63
C VAL A 147 1.67 20.59 0.32
N ILE A 148 0.42 20.53 0.81
CA ILE A 148 -0.55 19.48 0.48
C ILE A 148 -1.69 20.13 -0.30
N TYR A 149 -2.00 19.58 -1.47
CA TYR A 149 -3.12 19.97 -2.31
C TYR A 149 -4.19 18.87 -2.29
N LYS A 150 -5.44 19.27 -2.11
CA LYS A 150 -6.62 18.42 -2.34
C LYS A 150 -7.27 18.94 -3.62
N LEU A 151 -7.33 18.12 -4.65
CA LEU A 151 -7.70 18.53 -6.02
C LEU A 151 -9.01 17.88 -6.45
#